data_70d586e7132f185e60633555dafe6f19
#
_entry.id   70d586e7132f185e60633555dafe6f19
#
_cell.length_a   1.000
_cell.length_b   1.000
_cell.length_c   1.000
_cell.angle_alpha   90.00
_cell.angle_beta   90.00
_cell.angle_gamma   90.00
#
_symmetry.space_group_name_H-M   'P 1'
#
loop_
_entity.id
_entity.type
_entity.pdbx_description
1 polymer ?
#
loop_
_entity_poly.entity_id
_entity_poly.type
_entity_poly.pdbx_seq_one_letter_code
_entity_poly.pdbx_strand_id
1 'polypeptide(L)'
;MHKQFAEIYDIFMKYVDYDGWYNFLKRFIKTKGTILDLGCGTGEFILRFLEDGFSVVGVDLSEKMLEVAEKKIEKKRLNGQKLSKEKFGKDKYKLVKENIINFENTVDFENNKNDSLCQADYIVCNFDTVNYLKDEKEFLKFIEKCNKNLKKDGFLIFDAVTEDIFEEIFENDIFLDEEPEYTSIWRHEQLSKRKHLIEIDLFIRENENDNLFRKYNEIQKKFIYDPEWIIKTVQNKGFEIFDTASNPEFGESRIFFILKKL
;
A
#
# COMPACT_ATOMS: atom_id res chain seq x y z
N MET A 1 -10.04 -2.17 -9.52
CA MET A 1 -9.96 -3.50 -8.85
C MET A 1 -11.33 -4.10 -8.74
N HIS A 2 -11.52 -5.32 -9.27
CA HIS A 2 -12.81 -6.01 -9.23
C HIS A 2 -13.17 -6.45 -7.81
N LYS A 3 -14.47 -6.40 -7.47
CA LYS A 3 -14.96 -6.75 -6.11
C LYS A 3 -14.52 -8.14 -5.63
N GLN A 4 -14.38 -9.09 -6.55
CA GLN A 4 -14.00 -10.48 -6.25
C GLN A 4 -12.50 -10.65 -5.97
N PHE A 5 -11.64 -9.76 -6.50
CA PHE A 5 -10.21 -9.84 -6.31
C PHE A 5 -9.78 -9.58 -4.86
N ALA A 6 -10.50 -8.74 -4.13
CA ALA A 6 -10.20 -8.47 -2.72
C ALA A 6 -10.31 -9.71 -1.82
N GLU A 7 -11.19 -10.65 -2.14
CA GLU A 7 -11.40 -11.87 -1.35
C GLU A 7 -10.26 -12.89 -1.51
N ILE A 8 -9.56 -12.83 -2.64
CA ILE A 8 -8.46 -13.75 -2.98
C ILE A 8 -7.10 -13.08 -2.92
N TYR A 9 -7.07 -11.77 -2.66
CA TYR A 9 -5.83 -10.98 -2.66
C TYR A 9 -4.78 -11.55 -1.70
N ASP A 10 -5.18 -11.93 -0.50
CA ASP A 10 -4.26 -12.50 0.49
C ASP A 10 -3.71 -13.87 0.08
N ILE A 11 -4.44 -14.65 -0.74
CA ILE A 11 -3.94 -15.91 -1.31
C ILE A 11 -2.88 -15.60 -2.35
N PHE A 12 -3.17 -14.67 -3.25
CA PHE A 12 -2.27 -14.22 -4.29
C PHE A 12 -0.98 -13.57 -3.74
N MET A 13 -1.08 -12.85 -2.63
CA MET A 13 0.04 -12.18 -1.97
C MET A 13 0.69 -13.01 -0.86
N LYS A 14 0.38 -14.32 -0.77
CA LYS A 14 0.81 -15.21 0.32
C LYS A 14 2.34 -15.30 0.46
N TYR A 15 3.05 -15.24 -0.65
CA TYR A 15 4.50 -15.41 -0.69
C TYR A 15 5.29 -14.09 -0.60
N VAL A 16 4.59 -12.97 -0.44
CA VAL A 16 5.23 -11.67 -0.20
C VAL A 16 5.83 -11.64 1.20
N ASP A 17 7.09 -11.26 1.33
CA ASP A 17 7.76 -11.06 2.62
C ASP A 17 7.32 -9.74 3.26
N TYR A 18 6.09 -9.74 3.81
CA TYR A 18 5.56 -8.59 4.55
C TYR A 18 6.37 -8.26 5.81
N ASP A 19 7.01 -9.23 6.43
CA ASP A 19 7.79 -9.00 7.65
C ASP A 19 9.11 -8.31 7.33
N GLY A 20 9.80 -8.73 6.26
CA GLY A 20 10.98 -8.04 5.75
C GLY A 20 10.66 -6.59 5.36
N TRP A 21 9.56 -6.38 4.64
CA TRP A 21 9.10 -5.04 4.27
C TRP A 21 8.78 -4.18 5.50
N TYR A 22 8.05 -4.73 6.45
CA TYR A 22 7.72 -4.03 7.69
C TYR A 22 8.98 -3.66 8.49
N ASN A 23 9.95 -4.58 8.59
CA ASN A 23 11.22 -4.33 9.25
C ASN A 23 12.03 -3.22 8.55
N PHE A 24 11.94 -3.14 7.21
CA PHE A 24 12.51 -2.02 6.47
C PHE A 24 11.86 -0.68 6.87
N LEU A 25 10.53 -0.60 6.88
CA LEU A 25 9.81 0.61 7.31
C LEU A 25 10.17 1.03 8.74
N LYS A 26 10.33 0.07 9.64
CA LYS A 26 10.71 0.28 11.05
C LYS A 26 12.08 0.91 11.23
N ARG A 27 12.94 0.91 10.21
CA ARG A 27 14.22 1.64 10.24
C ARG A 27 14.01 3.15 10.34
N PHE A 28 12.88 3.65 9.87
CA PHE A 28 12.54 5.08 9.81
C PHE A 28 11.42 5.46 10.79
N ILE A 29 10.55 4.52 11.15
CA ILE A 29 9.41 4.71 12.07
C ILE A 29 9.87 4.32 13.49
N LYS A 30 10.38 5.28 14.27
CA LYS A 30 11.06 5.02 15.56
C LYS A 30 10.20 5.27 16.78
N THR A 31 9.35 6.26 16.75
CA THR A 31 8.52 6.66 17.90
C THR A 31 7.07 6.27 17.67
N LYS A 32 6.36 5.95 18.76
CA LYS A 32 4.91 5.69 18.67
C LYS A 32 4.17 6.96 18.27
N GLY A 33 3.06 6.78 17.59
CA GLY A 33 2.24 7.87 17.09
C GLY A 33 1.14 7.38 16.17
N THR A 34 0.63 8.27 15.36
CA THR A 34 -0.39 7.98 14.35
C THR A 34 0.24 7.75 12.98
N ILE A 35 -0.15 6.67 12.35
CA ILE A 35 0.25 6.31 10.98
C ILE A 35 -0.95 6.45 10.05
N LEU A 36 -0.76 7.09 8.90
CA LEU A 36 -1.65 6.99 7.76
C LEU A 36 -1.09 5.95 6.78
N ASP A 37 -1.86 4.89 6.53
CA ASP A 37 -1.54 3.87 5.53
C ASP A 37 -2.41 4.12 4.28
N LEU A 38 -1.82 4.74 3.25
CA LEU A 38 -2.49 5.17 2.04
C LEU A 38 -2.39 4.10 0.94
N GLY A 39 -3.53 3.56 0.53
CA GLY A 39 -3.61 2.34 -0.28
C GLY A 39 -3.43 1.09 0.57
N CYS A 40 -4.07 1.04 1.73
CA CYS A 40 -3.82 0.02 2.75
C CYS A 40 -4.29 -1.40 2.36
N GLY A 41 -5.06 -1.56 1.28
CA GLY A 41 -5.55 -2.83 0.79
C GLY A 41 -6.26 -3.65 1.87
N THR A 42 -5.87 -4.91 2.02
CA THR A 42 -6.40 -5.85 3.02
C THR A 42 -5.80 -5.67 4.42
N GLY A 43 -5.01 -4.62 4.66
CA GLY A 43 -4.58 -4.20 5.98
C GLY A 43 -3.39 -4.94 6.59
N GLU A 44 -2.51 -5.56 5.80
CA GLU A 44 -1.36 -6.30 6.29
C GLU A 44 -0.40 -5.43 7.13
N PHE A 45 -0.13 -4.20 6.70
CA PHE A 45 0.68 -3.27 7.48
C PHE A 45 -0.08 -2.69 8.67
N ILE A 46 -1.39 -2.46 8.53
CA ILE A 46 -2.24 -2.01 9.66
C ILE A 46 -2.12 -2.98 10.82
N LEU A 47 -2.22 -4.30 10.57
CA LEU A 47 -2.09 -5.32 11.62
C LEU A 47 -0.75 -5.21 12.34
N ARG A 48 0.36 -5.09 11.61
CA ARG A 48 1.72 -4.99 12.17
C ARG A 48 1.92 -3.71 12.97
N PHE A 49 1.44 -2.58 12.47
CA PHE A 49 1.51 -1.32 13.19
C PHE A 49 0.68 -1.34 14.49
N LEU A 50 -0.51 -1.94 14.46
CA LEU A 50 -1.35 -2.11 15.66
C LEU A 50 -0.68 -3.06 16.66
N GLU A 51 -0.08 -4.17 16.21
CA GLU A 51 0.70 -5.08 17.06
C GLU A 51 1.85 -4.36 17.76
N ASP A 52 2.48 -3.43 17.09
CA ASP A 52 3.51 -2.57 17.65
C ASP A 52 2.97 -1.40 18.49
N GLY A 53 1.66 -1.22 18.58
CA GLY A 53 1.01 -0.21 19.44
C GLY A 53 0.95 1.19 18.84
N PHE A 54 0.97 1.32 17.52
CA PHE A 54 0.63 2.56 16.83
C PHE A 54 -0.90 2.74 16.76
N SER A 55 -1.35 3.98 16.54
CA SER A 55 -2.70 4.24 16.04
C SER A 55 -2.66 4.36 14.52
N VAL A 56 -3.64 3.79 13.80
CA VAL A 56 -3.57 3.69 12.34
C VAL A 56 -4.84 4.15 11.66
N VAL A 57 -4.69 5.00 10.66
CA VAL A 57 -5.77 5.31 9.70
C VAL A 57 -5.41 4.66 8.37
N GLY A 58 -6.16 3.62 8.00
CA GLY A 58 -6.04 2.97 6.70
C GLY A 58 -6.99 3.59 5.68
N VAL A 59 -6.46 3.96 4.53
CA VAL A 59 -7.22 4.56 3.42
C VAL A 59 -7.10 3.70 2.19
N ASP A 60 -8.22 3.30 1.61
CA ASP A 60 -8.25 2.59 0.34
C ASP A 60 -9.48 3.00 -0.49
N LEU A 61 -9.35 2.96 -1.80
CA LEU A 61 -10.45 3.25 -2.71
C LEU A 61 -11.47 2.11 -2.76
N SER A 62 -11.03 0.87 -2.51
CA SER A 62 -11.83 -0.34 -2.57
C SER A 62 -12.50 -0.65 -1.23
N GLU A 63 -13.81 -0.49 -1.16
CA GLU A 63 -14.61 -0.88 -0.01
C GLU A 63 -14.42 -2.37 0.36
N LYS A 64 -14.24 -3.23 -0.65
CA LYS A 64 -14.02 -4.67 -0.43
C LYS A 64 -12.67 -4.98 0.21
N MET A 65 -11.62 -4.24 -0.13
CA MET A 65 -10.34 -4.34 0.57
C MET A 65 -10.48 -3.96 2.04
N LEU A 66 -11.17 -2.87 2.32
CA LEU A 66 -11.42 -2.42 3.70
C LEU A 66 -12.30 -3.40 4.49
N GLU A 67 -13.29 -4.05 3.86
CA GLU A 67 -14.07 -5.12 4.50
C GLU A 67 -13.19 -6.32 4.91
N VAL A 68 -12.23 -6.70 4.06
CA VAL A 68 -11.25 -7.77 4.38
C VAL A 68 -10.33 -7.33 5.51
N ALA A 69 -9.79 -6.11 5.44
CA ALA A 69 -8.95 -5.53 6.49
C ALA A 69 -9.67 -5.52 7.85
N GLU A 70 -10.92 -5.06 7.88
CA GLU A 70 -11.74 -5.02 9.10
C GLU A 70 -11.93 -6.43 9.71
N LYS A 71 -12.27 -7.43 8.87
CA LYS A 71 -12.41 -8.81 9.31
C LYS A 71 -11.12 -9.38 9.91
N LYS A 72 -9.97 -9.06 9.32
CA LYS A 72 -8.66 -9.51 9.82
C LYS A 72 -8.34 -8.88 11.17
N ILE A 73 -8.56 -7.57 11.31
CA ILE A 73 -8.35 -6.85 12.58
C ILE A 73 -9.27 -7.41 13.67
N GLU A 74 -10.56 -7.57 13.38
CA GLU A 74 -11.53 -8.14 14.33
C GLU A 74 -11.17 -9.57 14.73
N LYS A 75 -10.73 -10.41 13.80
CA LYS A 75 -10.26 -11.78 14.09
C LYS A 75 -9.08 -11.76 15.06
N LYS A 76 -8.09 -10.88 14.87
CA LYS A 76 -6.97 -10.71 15.79
C LYS A 76 -7.43 -10.22 17.17
N ARG A 77 -8.36 -9.26 17.21
CA ARG A 77 -8.93 -8.73 18.45
C ARG A 77 -9.68 -9.79 19.27
N LEU A 78 -10.49 -10.62 18.62
CA LEU A 78 -11.32 -11.63 19.28
C LEU A 78 -10.51 -12.84 19.74
N ASN A 79 -9.54 -13.29 18.94
CA ASN A 79 -8.76 -14.50 19.21
C ASN A 79 -7.55 -14.26 20.13
N GLY A 80 -7.26 -13.00 20.48
CA GLY A 80 -6.12 -12.63 21.31
C GLY A 80 -6.43 -12.60 22.82
N GLN A 81 -5.34 -12.63 23.62
CA GLN A 81 -5.37 -12.34 25.05
C GLN A 81 -5.77 -10.87 25.30
N LYS A 82 -5.93 -10.46 26.58
CA LYS A 82 -6.32 -9.10 26.98
C LYS A 82 -5.49 -8.00 26.27
N LEU A 83 -4.18 -8.20 26.14
CA LEU A 83 -3.27 -7.25 25.47
C LEU A 83 -3.62 -7.07 23.98
N SER A 84 -4.04 -8.12 23.28
CA SER A 84 -4.48 -8.00 21.88
C SER A 84 -5.77 -7.20 21.76
N LYS A 85 -6.69 -7.34 22.71
CA LYS A 85 -7.93 -6.53 22.71
C LYS A 85 -7.65 -5.04 22.85
N GLU A 86 -6.65 -4.67 23.61
CA GLU A 86 -6.21 -3.27 23.76
C GLU A 86 -5.52 -2.76 22.49
N LYS A 87 -4.63 -3.55 21.89
CA LYS A 87 -3.88 -3.16 20.67
C LYS A 87 -4.78 -3.03 19.44
N PHE A 88 -5.77 -3.89 19.29
CA PHE A 88 -6.73 -3.91 18.18
C PHE A 88 -8.08 -3.26 18.53
N GLY A 89 -8.11 -2.39 19.54
CA GLY A 89 -9.30 -1.64 19.93
C GLY A 89 -9.79 -0.69 18.82
N LYS A 90 -11.11 -0.48 18.77
CA LYS A 90 -11.73 0.45 17.80
C LYS A 90 -11.24 1.91 17.95
N ASP A 91 -10.67 2.23 19.08
CA ASP A 91 -10.02 3.49 19.40
C ASP A 91 -8.58 3.59 18.86
N LYS A 92 -8.05 2.52 18.27
CA LYS A 92 -6.68 2.44 17.74
C LYS A 92 -6.60 2.47 16.23
N TYR A 93 -7.69 2.24 15.53
CA TYR A 93 -7.68 2.29 14.08
C TYR A 93 -8.96 2.89 13.49
N LYS A 94 -8.84 3.36 12.27
CA LYS A 94 -9.93 3.80 11.41
C LYS A 94 -9.68 3.36 9.99
N LEU A 95 -10.68 2.80 9.34
CA LEU A 95 -10.64 2.49 7.91
C LEU A 95 -11.51 3.49 7.15
N VAL A 96 -10.98 4.07 6.09
CA VAL A 96 -11.63 5.15 5.34
C VAL A 96 -11.62 4.79 3.85
N LYS A 97 -12.82 4.74 3.26
CA LYS A 97 -12.98 4.57 1.81
C LYS A 97 -12.83 5.93 1.14
N GLU A 98 -11.66 6.21 0.60
CA GLU A 98 -11.38 7.47 -0.11
C GLU A 98 -10.22 7.28 -1.08
N ASN A 99 -10.14 8.17 -2.07
CA ASN A 99 -8.98 8.27 -2.94
C ASN A 99 -7.84 9.00 -2.23
N ILE A 100 -6.64 8.44 -2.28
CA ILE A 100 -5.44 9.00 -1.62
C ILE A 100 -5.11 10.43 -2.04
N ILE A 101 -5.55 10.87 -3.23
CA ILE A 101 -5.37 12.26 -3.70
C ILE A 101 -6.40 13.25 -3.15
N ASN A 102 -7.46 12.77 -2.52
CA ASN A 102 -8.52 13.61 -1.95
C ASN A 102 -8.57 13.53 -0.42
N PHE A 103 -7.94 12.52 0.16
CA PHE A 103 -8.03 12.22 1.59
C PHE A 103 -7.58 13.39 2.46
N GLU A 104 -8.33 13.64 3.53
CA GLU A 104 -7.97 14.53 4.62
C GLU A 104 -8.20 13.79 5.94
N ASN A 105 -7.15 13.71 6.76
CA ASN A 105 -7.26 13.07 8.06
C ASN A 105 -7.99 13.97 9.05
N THR A 106 -9.14 13.50 9.51
CA THR A 106 -9.91 14.15 10.59
C THR A 106 -9.94 13.29 11.85
N VAL A 107 -9.19 12.21 11.90
CA VAL A 107 -9.17 11.26 13.02
C VAL A 107 -8.14 11.68 14.05
N ASP A 108 -8.60 12.05 15.23
CA ASP A 108 -7.78 12.35 16.42
C ASP A 108 -7.99 11.26 17.47
N PHE A 109 -7.01 10.36 17.57
CA PHE A 109 -7.05 9.26 18.53
C PHE A 109 -6.81 9.70 19.98
N GLU A 110 -6.23 10.89 20.20
CA GLU A 110 -5.90 11.37 21.53
C GLU A 110 -7.10 12.10 22.18
N ASN A 111 -7.83 12.89 21.39
CA ASN A 111 -8.87 13.76 21.90
C ASN A 111 -10.30 13.35 21.50
N ASN A 112 -10.48 12.26 20.72
CA ASN A 112 -11.77 11.82 20.16
C ASN A 112 -12.55 12.92 19.41
N LYS A 113 -11.85 13.91 18.83
CA LYS A 113 -12.43 14.98 18.01
C LYS A 113 -12.25 14.64 16.53
N ASN A 114 -13.33 14.66 15.77
CA ASN A 114 -13.33 14.28 14.36
C ASN A 114 -13.61 15.44 13.39
N ASP A 115 -13.61 16.70 13.85
CA ASP A 115 -14.10 17.83 13.06
C ASP A 115 -13.00 18.77 12.53
N SER A 116 -11.74 18.53 12.87
CA SER A 116 -10.60 19.32 12.39
C SER A 116 -9.55 18.42 11.73
N LEU A 117 -8.78 19.01 10.82
CA LEU A 117 -7.64 18.31 10.21
C LEU A 117 -6.66 17.88 11.30
N CYS A 118 -6.40 16.56 11.38
CA CYS A 118 -5.42 15.97 12.28
C CYS A 118 -4.20 15.54 11.49
N GLN A 119 -3.01 15.82 11.98
CA GLN A 119 -1.77 15.45 11.33
C GLN A 119 -1.22 14.17 11.95
N ALA A 120 -0.74 13.27 11.10
CA ALA A 120 -0.08 12.04 11.50
C ALA A 120 1.42 12.24 11.71
N ASP A 121 2.03 11.36 12.48
CA ASP A 121 3.47 11.33 12.68
C ASP A 121 4.19 10.70 11.47
N TYR A 122 3.51 9.73 10.83
CA TYR A 122 4.02 9.00 9.66
C TYR A 122 2.93 8.80 8.61
N ILE A 123 3.31 8.84 7.36
CA ILE A 123 2.50 8.40 6.22
C ILE A 123 3.27 7.31 5.49
N VAL A 124 2.63 6.18 5.22
CA VAL A 124 3.17 5.12 4.37
C VAL A 124 2.25 4.91 3.17
N CYS A 125 2.84 4.57 2.02
CA CYS A 125 2.09 4.25 0.80
C CYS A 125 2.89 3.17 0.05
N ASN A 126 2.55 1.91 0.29
CA ASN A 126 3.35 0.76 -0.10
C ASN A 126 2.84 0.07 -1.36
N PHE A 127 3.66 -0.84 -1.92
CA PHE A 127 3.36 -1.69 -3.08
C PHE A 127 3.00 -0.89 -4.32
N ASP A 128 3.91 0.04 -4.70
CA ASP A 128 3.76 0.87 -5.89
C ASP A 128 2.36 1.49 -6.08
N THR A 129 1.65 1.73 -4.97
CA THR A 129 0.33 2.36 -4.97
C THR A 129 0.35 3.70 -5.72
N VAL A 130 1.44 4.46 -5.64
CA VAL A 130 1.59 5.72 -6.38
C VAL A 130 1.60 5.54 -7.90
N ASN A 131 2.01 4.37 -8.41
CA ASN A 131 2.00 4.08 -9.83
C ASN A 131 0.58 3.84 -10.40
N TYR A 132 -0.44 3.69 -9.55
CA TYR A 132 -1.85 3.66 -9.98
C TYR A 132 -2.45 5.06 -10.19
N LEU A 133 -1.77 6.13 -9.79
CA LEU A 133 -2.17 7.49 -10.11
C LEU A 133 -1.99 7.74 -11.61
N LYS A 134 -2.94 8.44 -12.23
CA LYS A 134 -3.08 8.50 -13.69
C LYS A 134 -1.97 9.29 -14.40
N ASP A 135 -1.38 10.26 -13.70
CA ASP A 135 -0.41 11.20 -14.25
C ASP A 135 0.31 12.01 -13.17
N GLU A 136 1.25 12.85 -13.60
CA GLU A 136 1.99 13.77 -12.73
C GLU A 136 1.10 14.74 -11.94
N LYS A 137 -0.08 15.10 -12.47
CA LYS A 137 -1.00 16.01 -11.77
C LYS A 137 -1.65 15.32 -10.56
N GLU A 138 -2.01 14.03 -10.70
CA GLU A 138 -2.51 13.26 -9.56
C GLU A 138 -1.41 13.01 -8.54
N PHE A 139 -0.18 12.74 -8.97
CA PHE A 139 0.96 12.62 -8.06
C PHE A 139 1.23 13.92 -7.28
N LEU A 140 1.18 15.07 -7.94
CA LEU A 140 1.28 16.37 -7.26
C LEU A 140 0.23 16.56 -6.19
N LYS A 141 -1.04 16.21 -6.47
CA LYS A 141 -2.12 16.25 -5.48
C LYS A 141 -1.85 15.29 -4.32
N PHE A 142 -1.37 14.08 -4.59
CA PHE A 142 -0.98 13.11 -3.56
C PHE A 142 0.06 13.70 -2.62
N ILE A 143 1.15 14.28 -3.15
CA ILE A 143 2.21 14.89 -2.35
C ILE A 143 1.69 16.10 -1.55
N GLU A 144 0.83 16.94 -2.13
CA GLU A 144 0.19 18.06 -1.42
C GLU A 144 -0.70 17.57 -0.26
N LYS A 145 -1.46 16.48 -0.48
CA LYS A 145 -2.27 15.86 0.57
C LYS A 145 -1.40 15.24 1.66
N CYS A 146 -0.32 14.56 1.29
CA CYS A 146 0.63 14.04 2.28
C CYS A 146 1.24 15.17 3.12
N ASN A 147 1.69 16.27 2.48
CA ASN A 147 2.22 17.41 3.22
C ASN A 147 1.18 17.98 4.20
N LYS A 148 -0.06 18.17 3.76
CA LYS A 148 -1.14 18.69 4.61
C LYS A 148 -1.43 17.80 5.83
N ASN A 149 -1.42 16.47 5.65
CA ASN A 149 -1.79 15.50 6.67
C ASN A 149 -0.63 15.01 7.56
N LEU A 150 0.60 15.43 7.29
CA LEU A 150 1.78 15.04 8.05
C LEU A 150 2.21 16.16 9.01
N LYS A 151 2.63 15.82 10.22
CA LYS A 151 3.25 16.75 11.16
C LYS A 151 4.57 17.27 10.63
N LYS A 152 5.00 18.44 11.07
CA LYS A 152 6.38 18.90 10.86
C LYS A 152 7.34 17.87 11.45
N ASP A 153 8.46 17.64 10.78
CA ASP A 153 9.45 16.60 11.09
C ASP A 153 8.94 15.15 10.96
N GLY A 154 7.68 14.94 10.54
CA GLY A 154 7.13 13.61 10.25
C GLY A 154 7.68 13.02 8.95
N PHE A 155 7.51 11.71 8.77
CA PHE A 155 8.02 11.00 7.60
C PHE A 155 6.90 10.54 6.67
N LEU A 156 7.09 10.79 5.37
CA LEU A 156 6.36 10.15 4.29
C LEU A 156 7.28 9.09 3.66
N ILE A 157 6.82 7.83 3.63
CA ILE A 157 7.55 6.72 3.05
C ILE A 157 6.66 6.09 1.98
N PHE A 158 7.12 6.05 0.75
CA PHE A 158 6.43 5.36 -0.33
C PHE A 158 7.43 4.69 -1.27
N ASP A 159 6.96 3.71 -2.02
CA ASP A 159 7.72 3.09 -3.09
C ASP A 159 7.10 3.35 -4.45
N ALA A 160 7.93 3.34 -5.47
CA ALA A 160 7.52 3.39 -6.86
C ALA A 160 8.37 2.42 -7.69
N VAL A 161 7.75 1.81 -8.69
CA VAL A 161 8.47 1.00 -9.67
C VAL A 161 8.91 1.86 -10.85
N THR A 162 10.04 1.48 -11.45
CA THR A 162 10.60 2.09 -12.66
C THR A 162 10.22 1.30 -13.91
N GLU A 163 10.61 1.78 -15.09
CA GLU A 163 10.38 1.07 -16.36
C GLU A 163 11.05 -0.33 -16.38
N ASP A 164 12.16 -0.47 -15.67
CA ASP A 164 12.94 -1.70 -15.64
C ASP A 164 12.14 -2.89 -15.09
N ILE A 165 11.07 -2.63 -14.30
CA ILE A 165 10.17 -3.67 -13.77
C ILE A 165 9.58 -4.55 -14.88
N PHE A 166 9.31 -3.96 -16.04
CA PHE A 166 8.71 -4.71 -17.14
C PHE A 166 9.72 -5.65 -17.83
N GLU A 167 10.99 -5.26 -17.88
CA GLU A 167 12.07 -6.12 -18.37
C GLU A 167 12.43 -7.22 -17.36
N GLU A 168 12.35 -6.91 -16.06
CA GLU A 168 12.64 -7.89 -14.99
C GLU A 168 11.56 -8.98 -14.88
N ILE A 169 10.29 -8.62 -15.05
CA ILE A 169 9.17 -9.55 -14.78
C ILE A 169 8.68 -10.26 -16.04
N PHE A 170 8.61 -9.53 -17.18
CA PHE A 170 7.93 -10.04 -18.36
C PHE A 170 8.90 -10.55 -19.42
N GLU A 171 8.76 -11.81 -19.80
CA GLU A 171 9.39 -12.38 -20.98
C GLU A 171 8.39 -12.35 -22.14
N ASN A 172 8.72 -11.63 -23.23
CA ASN A 172 7.81 -11.41 -24.36
C ASN A 172 6.41 -10.92 -23.94
N ASP A 173 6.37 -9.93 -23.03
CA ASP A 173 5.15 -9.33 -22.47
C ASP A 173 4.23 -10.29 -21.71
N ILE A 174 4.74 -11.46 -21.30
CA ILE A 174 4.01 -12.45 -20.51
C ILE A 174 4.84 -12.84 -19.29
N PHE A 175 4.18 -12.92 -18.14
CA PHE A 175 4.72 -13.53 -16.93
C PHE A 175 3.74 -14.59 -16.43
N LEU A 176 4.26 -15.76 -16.09
CA LEU A 176 3.51 -16.87 -15.51
C LEU A 176 4.03 -17.12 -14.10
N ASP A 177 3.12 -17.19 -13.16
CA ASP A 177 3.40 -17.57 -11.78
C ASP A 177 2.49 -18.72 -11.38
N GLU A 178 3.09 -19.82 -10.91
CA GLU A 178 2.39 -21.05 -10.57
C GLU A 178 2.76 -21.50 -9.17
N GLU A 179 1.76 -21.54 -8.31
CA GLU A 179 1.84 -21.95 -6.92
C GLU A 179 0.80 -23.06 -6.64
N PRO A 180 0.91 -23.82 -5.53
CA PRO A 180 -0.05 -24.88 -5.21
C PRO A 180 -1.51 -24.42 -5.16
N GLU A 181 -1.75 -23.18 -4.71
CA GLU A 181 -3.07 -22.60 -4.53
C GLU A 181 -3.60 -21.87 -5.76
N TYR A 182 -2.70 -21.40 -6.65
CA TYR A 182 -3.11 -20.62 -7.81
C TYR A 182 -2.13 -20.73 -8.98
N THR A 183 -2.64 -20.37 -10.16
CA THR A 183 -1.82 -20.02 -11.34
C THR A 183 -2.23 -18.63 -11.81
N SER A 184 -1.29 -17.75 -12.04
CA SER A 184 -1.53 -16.45 -12.63
C SER A 184 -0.82 -16.23 -13.94
N ILE A 185 -1.52 -15.63 -14.90
CA ILE A 185 -0.98 -15.26 -16.22
C ILE A 185 -1.11 -13.76 -16.35
N TRP A 186 0.02 -13.09 -16.41
CA TRP A 186 0.10 -11.64 -16.54
C TRP A 186 0.47 -11.29 -17.98
N ARG A 187 -0.22 -10.33 -18.55
CA ARG A 187 0.06 -9.78 -19.87
C ARG A 187 0.33 -8.31 -19.72
N HIS A 188 1.41 -7.85 -20.31
CA HIS A 188 1.83 -6.48 -20.30
C HIS A 188 1.60 -5.84 -21.68
N GLU A 189 1.14 -4.60 -21.68
CA GLU A 189 1.03 -3.75 -22.86
C GLU A 189 1.49 -2.33 -22.53
N GLN A 190 2.47 -1.83 -23.27
CA GLN A 190 2.88 -0.44 -23.17
C GLN A 190 1.93 0.45 -23.99
N LEU A 191 1.05 1.20 -23.32
CA LEU A 191 0.08 2.09 -23.96
C LEU A 191 0.73 3.40 -24.45
N SER A 192 1.79 3.87 -23.78
CA SER A 192 2.60 5.03 -24.15
C SER A 192 3.90 5.01 -23.34
N LYS A 193 4.80 5.98 -23.57
CA LYS A 193 6.12 6.04 -22.92
C LYS A 193 6.11 5.83 -21.40
N ARG A 194 5.02 6.17 -20.70
CA ARG A 194 4.92 6.08 -19.24
C ARG A 194 3.64 5.38 -18.76
N LYS A 195 2.85 4.86 -19.69
CA LYS A 195 1.56 4.23 -19.33
C LYS A 195 1.57 2.79 -19.75
N HIS A 196 1.33 1.94 -18.79
CA HIS A 196 1.32 0.51 -18.95
C HIS A 196 0.00 -0.07 -18.49
N LEU A 197 -0.41 -1.12 -19.18
CA LEU A 197 -1.56 -1.93 -18.81
C LEU A 197 -1.04 -3.33 -18.49
N ILE A 198 -1.49 -3.85 -17.37
CA ILE A 198 -1.23 -5.23 -16.95
C ILE A 198 -2.58 -5.91 -16.80
N GLU A 199 -2.80 -6.95 -17.58
CA GLU A 199 -3.95 -7.83 -17.44
C GLU A 199 -3.53 -9.12 -16.73
N ILE A 200 -4.21 -9.47 -15.64
CA ILE A 200 -3.93 -10.64 -14.83
C ILE A 200 -5.12 -11.58 -14.90
N ASP A 201 -4.90 -12.76 -15.48
CA ASP A 201 -5.81 -13.89 -15.33
C ASP A 201 -5.30 -14.75 -14.17
N LEU A 202 -6.09 -14.87 -13.10
CA LEU A 202 -5.76 -15.62 -11.89
C LEU A 202 -6.72 -16.79 -11.75
N PHE A 203 -6.17 -18.01 -11.67
CA PHE A 203 -6.88 -19.26 -11.52
C PHE A 203 -6.62 -19.79 -10.11
N ILE A 204 -7.62 -19.70 -9.22
CA ILE A 204 -7.53 -20.18 -7.84
C ILE A 204 -8.13 -21.58 -7.76
N ARG A 205 -7.41 -22.50 -7.15
CA ARG A 205 -7.89 -23.85 -6.87
C ARG A 205 -9.01 -23.80 -5.83
N GLU A 206 -10.16 -24.40 -6.13
CA GLU A 206 -11.31 -24.36 -5.20
C GLU A 206 -11.15 -25.34 -4.03
N ASN A 207 -10.52 -26.51 -4.26
CA ASN A 207 -10.23 -27.51 -3.23
C ASN A 207 -8.91 -28.23 -3.53
N GLU A 208 -8.20 -28.63 -2.50
CA GLU A 208 -6.91 -29.36 -2.64
C GLU A 208 -7.03 -30.70 -3.37
N ASN A 209 -8.20 -31.36 -3.28
CA ASN A 209 -8.46 -32.68 -3.86
C ASN A 209 -9.12 -32.64 -5.25
N ASP A 210 -9.27 -31.48 -5.84
CA ASP A 210 -10.07 -31.25 -7.03
C ASP A 210 -9.24 -30.51 -8.09
N ASN A 211 -9.46 -30.78 -9.36
CA ASN A 211 -8.86 -30.03 -10.46
C ASN A 211 -9.75 -28.89 -10.92
N LEU A 212 -10.60 -28.39 -10.04
CA LEU A 212 -11.47 -27.24 -10.32
C LEU A 212 -10.76 -25.95 -9.92
N PHE A 213 -10.76 -25.00 -10.86
CA PHE A 213 -10.21 -23.67 -10.68
C PHE A 213 -11.26 -22.63 -10.96
N ARG A 214 -11.30 -21.59 -10.12
CA ARG A 214 -12.09 -20.40 -10.41
C ARG A 214 -11.21 -19.33 -11.01
N LYS A 215 -11.63 -18.84 -12.18
CA LYS A 215 -10.92 -17.76 -12.88
C LYS A 215 -11.38 -16.40 -12.37
N TYR A 216 -10.41 -15.53 -12.10
CA TYR A 216 -10.58 -14.10 -11.85
C TYR A 216 -9.78 -13.33 -12.91
N ASN A 217 -10.22 -12.12 -13.22
CA ASN A 217 -9.49 -11.21 -14.11
C ASN A 217 -9.34 -9.85 -13.42
N GLU A 218 -8.14 -9.32 -13.46
CA GLU A 218 -7.84 -7.99 -12.94
C GLU A 218 -7.10 -7.19 -14.02
N ILE A 219 -7.44 -5.91 -14.17
CA ILE A 219 -6.78 -4.99 -15.08
C ILE A 219 -6.19 -3.85 -14.28
N GLN A 220 -4.88 -3.68 -14.38
CA GLN A 220 -4.11 -2.64 -13.72
C GLN A 220 -3.57 -1.67 -14.77
N LYS A 221 -3.70 -0.37 -14.49
CA LYS A 221 -3.04 0.67 -15.29
C LYS A 221 -2.03 1.34 -14.40
N LYS A 222 -0.77 1.35 -14.85
CA LYS A 222 0.33 1.98 -14.12
C LYS A 222 0.87 3.17 -14.91
N PHE A 223 1.21 4.22 -14.18
CA PHE A 223 1.96 5.35 -14.68
C PHE A 223 3.36 5.32 -14.07
N ILE A 224 4.37 5.32 -14.89
CA ILE A 224 5.77 5.25 -14.46
C ILE A 224 6.33 6.67 -14.37
N TYR A 225 6.84 6.98 -13.20
CA TYR A 225 7.46 8.28 -12.93
C TYR A 225 8.97 8.19 -13.08
N ASP A 226 9.56 9.24 -13.62
CA ASP A 226 11.00 9.45 -13.57
C ASP A 226 11.42 9.71 -12.12
N PRO A 227 12.37 8.94 -11.55
CA PRO A 227 12.80 9.12 -10.16
C PRO A 227 13.37 10.53 -9.88
N GLU A 228 14.08 11.13 -10.81
CA GLU A 228 14.59 12.49 -10.65
C GLU A 228 13.45 13.52 -10.62
N TRP A 229 12.40 13.29 -11.42
CA TRP A 229 11.22 14.15 -11.39
C TRP A 229 10.49 14.01 -10.04
N ILE A 230 10.38 12.81 -9.48
CA ILE A 230 9.83 12.60 -8.11
C ILE A 230 10.62 13.42 -7.11
N ILE A 231 11.96 13.28 -7.08
CA ILE A 231 12.86 13.99 -6.16
C ILE A 231 12.64 15.50 -6.22
N LYS A 232 12.70 16.08 -7.41
CA LYS A 232 12.48 17.53 -7.62
C LYS A 232 11.08 17.97 -7.16
N THR A 233 10.09 17.14 -7.44
CA THR A 233 8.68 17.43 -7.10
C THR A 233 8.48 17.48 -5.61
N VAL A 234 8.94 16.48 -4.85
CA VAL A 234 8.73 16.40 -3.42
C VAL A 234 9.49 17.51 -2.67
N GLN A 235 10.70 17.86 -3.14
CA GLN A 235 11.47 18.99 -2.58
C GLN A 235 10.73 20.31 -2.76
N ASN A 236 10.16 20.56 -3.94
CA ASN A 236 9.36 21.76 -4.21
C ASN A 236 8.05 21.82 -3.42
N LYS A 237 7.63 20.71 -2.80
CA LYS A 237 6.41 20.60 -1.99
C LYS A 237 6.69 20.50 -0.48
N GLY A 238 7.87 20.93 -0.02
CA GLY A 238 8.20 21.07 1.39
C GLY A 238 8.64 19.77 2.06
N PHE A 239 9.25 18.87 1.29
CA PHE A 239 9.90 17.68 1.83
C PHE A 239 11.40 17.71 1.58
N GLU A 240 12.13 17.22 2.54
CA GLU A 240 13.55 16.86 2.40
C GLU A 240 13.64 15.37 2.05
N ILE A 241 14.54 15.02 1.13
CA ILE A 241 14.90 13.62 0.89
C ILE A 241 15.78 13.18 2.04
N PHE A 242 15.23 12.32 2.90
CA PHE A 242 15.97 11.76 4.02
C PHE A 242 16.82 10.56 3.57
N ASP A 243 16.23 9.70 2.73
CA ASP A 243 16.91 8.56 2.12
C ASP A 243 16.17 8.14 0.83
N THR A 244 16.89 7.46 -0.06
CA THR A 244 16.34 6.70 -1.17
C THR A 244 16.98 5.33 -1.16
N ALA A 245 16.19 4.28 -1.16
CA ALA A 245 16.70 2.91 -1.12
C ALA A 245 16.09 2.08 -2.24
N SER A 246 16.92 1.35 -2.98
CA SER A 246 16.51 0.15 -3.68
C SER A 246 16.86 -1.04 -2.81
N ASN A 247 15.94 -1.97 -2.63
CA ASN A 247 16.20 -3.18 -1.86
C ASN A 247 16.03 -4.37 -2.81
N PRO A 248 17.10 -5.13 -3.10
CA PRO A 248 17.04 -6.29 -3.99
C PRO A 248 16.03 -7.36 -3.55
N GLU A 249 15.73 -7.44 -2.24
CA GLU A 249 14.69 -8.35 -1.72
C GLU A 249 13.27 -7.97 -2.21
N PHE A 250 13.07 -6.72 -2.65
CA PHE A 250 11.78 -6.21 -3.12
C PHE A 250 11.78 -5.84 -4.61
N GLY A 251 12.80 -6.24 -5.36
CA GLY A 251 13.02 -5.95 -6.78
C GLY A 251 13.96 -4.75 -7.01
N GLU A 252 14.91 -4.88 -7.92
CA GLU A 252 15.90 -3.83 -8.22
C GLU A 252 15.27 -2.60 -8.87
N SER A 253 14.20 -2.78 -9.64
CA SER A 253 13.40 -1.73 -10.28
C SER A 253 12.44 -1.01 -9.34
N ARG A 254 12.47 -1.31 -8.04
CA ARG A 254 11.66 -0.66 -7.02
C ARG A 254 12.49 0.29 -6.19
N ILE A 255 12.05 1.55 -6.11
CA ILE A 255 12.72 2.60 -5.35
C ILE A 255 11.81 3.03 -4.20
N PHE A 256 12.34 3.03 -2.99
CA PHE A 256 11.71 3.62 -1.81
C PHE A 256 12.16 5.07 -1.65
N PHE A 257 11.22 5.95 -1.44
CA PHE A 257 11.44 7.35 -1.12
C PHE A 257 11.09 7.59 0.34
N ILE A 258 12.08 7.96 1.13
CA ILE A 258 11.93 8.29 2.53
C ILE A 258 12.10 9.79 2.68
N LEU A 259 11.00 10.47 2.95
CA LEU A 259 10.90 11.92 2.94
C LEU A 259 10.59 12.44 4.33
N LYS A 260 11.25 13.52 4.72
CA LYS A 260 10.97 14.24 5.96
C LYS A 260 10.28 15.57 5.64
N LYS A 261 9.17 15.88 6.32
CA LYS A 261 8.50 17.16 6.17
C LYS A 261 9.29 18.28 6.86
N LEU A 262 9.48 19.40 6.15
CA LEU A 262 10.18 20.60 6.62
C LEU A 262 9.30 21.50 7.52
#